data_03d08caa2afb60b0c5dc3a1c67ad1a31
#
_entry.id   03d08caa2afb60b0c5dc3a1c67ad1a31
#
_cell.length_a   1.000
_cell.length_b   1.000
_cell.length_c   1.000
_cell.angle_alpha   90.00
_cell.angle_beta   90.00
_cell.angle_gamma   90.00
#
_symmetry.space_group_name_H-M   'P 1'
#
loop_
_entity.id
_entity.type
_entity.pdbx_description
1 polymer ?
#
loop_
_entity_poly.entity_id
_entity_poly.type
_entity_poly.pdbx_seq_one_letter_code
_entity_poly.pdbx_strand_id
1 'polypeptide(L)'
;MIENKPMRELEVIQRWMQAVITHPGGVVAGMDSTEARWAIPVGPNDVESVVTRSRLLSAVDRLEIYARAYYARLIECLRAEFPVLVHALGEDLFAEFAVGYLERYPSRSYTLNLLGAGFPRYLDETRPSNDSWAEVVVDLANLELAVAEVFDGPGVEERRTLDFADLSAIPPEQ
;
A
#
# COMPACT_ATOMS: atom_id res chain seq x y z
N MET A 1 -28.11 -18.24 25.12
CA MET A 1 -27.64 -18.01 23.71
C MET A 1 -27.62 -16.50 23.51
N ILE A 2 -26.50 -15.85 23.77
CA ILE A 2 -26.33 -14.38 23.59
C ILE A 2 -26.19 -14.14 22.09
N GLU A 3 -27.22 -13.59 21.50
CA GLU A 3 -27.30 -13.28 20.08
C GLU A 3 -26.28 -12.18 19.77
N ASN A 4 -25.21 -12.52 19.05
CA ASN A 4 -24.08 -11.66 18.69
C ASN A 4 -24.43 -10.74 17.50
N LYS A 5 -25.65 -10.19 17.48
CA LYS A 5 -26.23 -9.42 16.39
C LYS A 5 -25.51 -8.07 16.13
N PRO A 6 -25.15 -7.26 17.15
CA PRO A 6 -24.51 -5.96 16.90
C PRO A 6 -23.09 -6.08 16.32
N MET A 7 -22.33 -7.13 16.65
CA MET A 7 -20.99 -7.34 16.10
C MET A 7 -21.02 -7.69 14.60
N ARG A 8 -21.99 -8.49 14.15
CA ARG A 8 -22.15 -8.81 12.73
C ARG A 8 -22.53 -7.58 11.89
N GLU A 9 -23.35 -6.70 12.42
CA GLU A 9 -23.71 -5.44 11.77
C GLU A 9 -22.49 -4.52 11.60
N LEU A 10 -21.65 -4.40 12.64
CA LEU A 10 -20.44 -3.61 12.61
C LEU A 10 -19.41 -4.17 11.59
N GLU A 11 -19.20 -5.48 11.56
CA GLU A 11 -18.30 -6.14 10.59
C GLU A 11 -18.74 -5.88 9.15
N VAL A 12 -20.03 -5.90 8.86
CA VAL A 12 -20.59 -5.63 7.54
C VAL A 12 -20.34 -4.17 7.14
N ILE A 13 -20.57 -3.23 8.06
CA ILE A 13 -20.31 -1.79 7.83
C ILE A 13 -18.82 -1.55 7.61
N GLN A 14 -17.95 -2.15 8.42
CA GLN A 14 -16.50 -2.02 8.28
C GLN A 14 -16.00 -2.56 6.93
N ARG A 15 -16.50 -3.72 6.50
CA ARG A 15 -16.16 -4.30 5.20
C ARG A 15 -16.62 -3.42 4.04
N TRP A 16 -17.84 -2.91 4.12
CA TRP A 16 -18.37 -1.98 3.15
C TRP A 16 -17.52 -0.70 3.09
N MET A 17 -17.26 -0.09 4.23
CA MET A 17 -16.46 1.13 4.33
C MET A 17 -15.05 0.91 3.78
N GLN A 18 -14.41 -0.21 4.12
CA GLN A 18 -13.09 -0.57 3.58
C GLN A 18 -13.14 -0.67 2.06
N ALA A 19 -14.09 -1.42 1.48
CA ALA A 19 -14.22 -1.54 0.04
C ALA A 19 -14.41 -0.19 -0.65
N VAL A 20 -15.13 0.75 -0.02
CA VAL A 20 -15.39 2.08 -0.58
C VAL A 20 -14.17 3.00 -0.50
N ILE A 21 -13.51 3.11 0.68
CA ILE A 21 -12.42 4.08 0.87
C ILE A 21 -11.09 3.64 0.28
N THR A 22 -10.89 2.33 0.07
CA THR A 22 -9.65 1.80 -0.51
C THR A 22 -9.75 1.57 -2.03
N HIS A 23 -10.89 1.91 -2.65
CA HIS A 23 -11.08 1.67 -4.07
C HIS A 23 -10.26 2.66 -4.91
N PRO A 24 -9.43 2.18 -5.86
CA PRO A 24 -8.56 3.04 -6.68
C PRO A 24 -9.32 4.09 -7.50
N GLY A 25 -10.52 3.76 -7.97
CA GLY A 25 -11.39 4.65 -8.73
C GLY A 25 -12.13 5.69 -7.88
N GLY A 26 -11.81 5.82 -6.58
CA GLY A 26 -12.44 6.75 -5.66
C GLY A 26 -13.74 6.24 -5.04
N VAL A 27 -14.31 7.06 -4.15
CA VAL A 27 -15.44 6.68 -3.29
C VAL A 27 -16.69 6.27 -4.07
N VAL A 28 -17.05 7.00 -5.13
CA VAL A 28 -18.25 6.69 -5.92
C VAL A 28 -18.10 5.33 -6.63
N ALA A 29 -16.95 5.12 -7.28
CA ALA A 29 -16.65 3.83 -7.92
C ALA A 29 -16.55 2.70 -6.89
N GLY A 30 -16.03 2.99 -5.71
CA GLY A 30 -15.97 2.07 -4.58
C GLY A 30 -17.34 1.60 -4.11
N MET A 31 -18.33 2.51 -4.02
CA MET A 31 -19.72 2.13 -3.69
C MET A 31 -20.35 1.24 -4.76
N ASP A 32 -19.94 1.40 -6.01
CA ASP A 32 -20.41 0.60 -7.13
C ASP A 32 -19.64 -0.73 -7.30
N SER A 33 -18.57 -0.94 -6.53
CA SER A 33 -17.79 -2.17 -6.57
C SER A 33 -18.61 -3.39 -6.12
N THR A 34 -18.24 -4.57 -6.64
CA THR A 34 -18.88 -5.82 -6.26
C THR A 34 -18.80 -6.09 -4.78
N GLU A 35 -17.63 -5.81 -4.17
CA GLU A 35 -17.36 -6.02 -2.74
C GLU A 35 -18.25 -5.14 -1.86
N ALA A 36 -18.38 -3.86 -2.19
CA ALA A 36 -19.22 -2.94 -1.44
C ALA A 36 -20.71 -3.30 -1.57
N ARG A 37 -21.17 -3.53 -2.80
CA ARG A 37 -22.58 -3.92 -3.07
C ARG A 37 -22.97 -5.24 -2.43
N TRP A 38 -22.02 -6.18 -2.33
CA TRP A 38 -22.26 -7.45 -1.66
C TRP A 38 -22.36 -7.30 -0.15
N ALA A 39 -21.60 -6.35 0.45
CA ALA A 39 -21.67 -6.06 1.87
C ALA A 39 -22.93 -5.25 2.21
N ILE A 40 -23.13 -4.10 1.57
CA ILE A 40 -24.31 -3.24 1.73
C ILE A 40 -24.64 -2.63 0.36
N PRO A 41 -25.80 -2.96 -0.25
CA PRO A 41 -26.16 -2.52 -1.59
C PRO A 41 -26.72 -1.07 -1.60
N VAL A 42 -25.91 -0.11 -1.16
CA VAL A 42 -26.24 1.32 -1.18
C VAL A 42 -25.36 2.07 -2.18
N GLY A 43 -25.96 2.98 -2.92
CA GLY A 43 -25.27 3.89 -3.83
C GLY A 43 -25.11 5.30 -3.22
N PRO A 44 -24.53 6.24 -3.99
CA PRO A 44 -24.28 7.61 -3.53
C PRO A 44 -25.52 8.36 -3.04
N ASN A 45 -26.70 8.06 -3.60
CA ASN A 45 -27.95 8.72 -3.23
C ASN A 45 -28.53 8.25 -1.89
N ASP A 46 -28.22 7.01 -1.50
CA ASP A 46 -28.78 6.36 -0.31
C ASP A 46 -27.74 6.16 0.80
N VAL A 47 -26.50 6.62 0.58
CA VAL A 47 -25.35 6.39 1.48
C VAL A 47 -25.56 6.99 2.88
N GLU A 48 -26.43 8.01 3.01
CA GLU A 48 -26.78 8.61 4.32
C GLU A 48 -27.49 7.62 5.25
N SER A 49 -27.99 6.50 4.75
CA SER A 49 -28.51 5.41 5.57
C SER A 49 -27.40 4.63 6.31
N VAL A 50 -26.17 4.71 5.83
CA VAL A 50 -24.98 4.02 6.40
C VAL A 50 -24.03 5.00 7.06
N VAL A 51 -23.75 6.13 6.40
CA VAL A 51 -22.81 7.15 6.87
C VAL A 51 -23.55 8.46 7.11
N THR A 52 -23.64 8.86 8.36
CA THR A 52 -24.33 10.11 8.75
C THR A 52 -23.63 11.33 8.14
N ARG A 53 -24.39 12.22 7.53
CA ARG A 53 -23.91 13.55 7.12
C ARG A 53 -23.54 14.43 8.33
N SER A 54 -22.69 15.42 8.12
CA SER A 54 -22.45 16.49 9.08
C SER A 54 -23.24 17.76 8.70
N ARG A 55 -23.06 18.82 9.48
CA ARG A 55 -23.67 20.13 9.14
C ARG A 55 -23.12 20.73 7.84
N LEU A 56 -21.88 20.42 7.50
CA LEU A 56 -21.12 21.05 6.39
C LEU A 56 -20.80 20.08 5.25
N LEU A 57 -20.83 18.78 5.52
CA LEU A 57 -20.36 17.75 4.59
C LEU A 57 -21.43 16.68 4.40
N SER A 58 -21.66 16.30 3.15
CA SER A 58 -22.45 15.13 2.81
C SER A 58 -21.75 13.83 3.29
N ALA A 59 -22.46 12.72 3.27
CA ALA A 59 -21.86 11.41 3.57
C ALA A 59 -20.75 11.05 2.57
N VAL A 60 -20.92 11.38 1.29
CA VAL A 60 -19.90 11.17 0.25
C VAL A 60 -18.66 12.00 0.53
N ASP A 61 -18.80 13.31 0.82
CA ASP A 61 -17.64 14.17 1.13
C ASP A 61 -16.85 13.64 2.35
N ARG A 62 -17.55 13.12 3.35
CA ARG A 62 -16.90 12.50 4.51
C ARG A 62 -16.11 11.25 4.13
N LEU A 63 -16.67 10.38 3.31
CA LEU A 63 -15.97 9.19 2.81
C LEU A 63 -14.76 9.57 1.97
N GLU A 64 -14.85 10.62 1.14
CA GLU A 64 -13.71 11.13 0.37
C GLU A 64 -12.57 11.62 1.25
N ILE A 65 -12.87 12.27 2.39
CA ILE A 65 -11.83 12.66 3.37
C ILE A 65 -11.11 11.42 3.90
N TYR A 66 -11.84 10.37 4.25
CA TYR A 66 -11.23 9.13 4.72
C TYR A 66 -10.41 8.43 3.62
N ALA A 67 -10.92 8.39 2.40
CA ALA A 67 -10.19 7.80 1.26
C ALA A 67 -8.88 8.55 0.99
N ARG A 68 -8.94 9.89 0.94
CA ARG A 68 -7.72 10.73 0.78
C ARG A 68 -6.73 10.52 1.93
N ALA A 69 -7.21 10.48 3.18
CA ALA A 69 -6.35 10.24 4.34
C ALA A 69 -5.70 8.84 4.29
N TYR A 70 -6.43 7.83 3.82
CA TYR A 70 -5.90 6.48 3.62
C TYR A 70 -4.75 6.48 2.60
N TYR A 71 -4.97 7.03 1.39
CA TYR A 71 -3.93 7.08 0.36
C TYR A 71 -2.74 7.96 0.78
N ALA A 72 -2.98 9.11 1.41
CA ALA A 72 -1.91 9.95 1.94
C ALA A 72 -1.03 9.17 2.93
N ARG A 73 -1.65 8.38 3.82
CA ARG A 73 -0.92 7.54 4.76
C ARG A 73 -0.07 6.47 4.08
N LEU A 74 -0.59 5.82 3.03
CA LEU A 74 0.17 4.82 2.27
C LEU A 74 1.37 5.46 1.56
N ILE A 75 1.19 6.64 0.96
CA ILE A 75 2.28 7.39 0.30
C ILE A 75 3.34 7.80 1.32
N GLU A 76 2.95 8.27 2.51
CA GLU A 76 3.90 8.57 3.60
C GLU A 76 4.71 7.33 4.01
N CYS A 77 4.08 6.16 4.08
CA CYS A 77 4.78 4.91 4.38
C CYS A 77 5.79 4.57 3.29
N LEU A 78 5.41 4.66 2.01
CA LEU A 78 6.34 4.44 0.90
C LEU A 78 7.52 5.44 0.91
N ARG A 79 7.28 6.72 1.22
CA ARG A 79 8.35 7.72 1.38
C ARG A 79 9.32 7.36 2.49
N ALA A 80 8.81 6.86 3.61
CA ALA A 80 9.64 6.42 4.73
C ALA A 80 10.46 5.15 4.41
N GLU A 81 9.94 4.29 3.55
CA GLU A 81 10.59 3.05 3.11
C GLU A 81 11.65 3.30 2.03
N PHE A 82 11.45 4.32 1.16
CA PHE A 82 12.32 4.64 0.03
C PHE A 82 12.88 6.09 0.08
N PRO A 83 13.58 6.50 1.16
CA PRO A 83 14.02 7.88 1.33
C PRO A 83 15.08 8.34 0.31
N VAL A 84 15.97 7.46 -0.15
CA VAL A 84 16.98 7.81 -1.15
C VAL A 84 16.34 7.95 -2.53
N LEU A 85 15.37 7.09 -2.84
CA LEU A 85 14.59 7.18 -4.07
C LEU A 85 13.78 8.47 -4.12
N VAL A 86 13.16 8.89 -3.00
CA VAL A 86 12.49 10.20 -2.89
C VAL A 86 13.48 11.34 -3.18
N HIS A 87 14.69 11.26 -2.62
CA HIS A 87 15.72 12.27 -2.88
C HIS A 87 16.15 12.30 -4.36
N ALA A 88 16.29 11.16 -5.01
CA ALA A 88 16.70 11.04 -6.39
C ALA A 88 15.65 11.53 -7.38
N LEU A 89 14.37 11.25 -7.14
CA LEU A 89 13.25 11.61 -8.02
C LEU A 89 12.67 13.00 -7.71
N GLY A 90 12.80 13.45 -6.48
CA GLY A 90 12.04 14.56 -5.92
C GLY A 90 10.64 14.14 -5.48
N GLU A 91 10.06 14.93 -4.57
CA GLU A 91 8.78 14.63 -3.90
C GLU A 91 7.61 14.42 -4.87
N ASP A 92 7.51 15.28 -5.89
CA ASP A 92 6.37 15.27 -6.82
C ASP A 92 6.38 14.02 -7.69
N LEU A 93 7.52 13.72 -8.32
CA LEU A 93 7.64 12.56 -9.21
C LEU A 93 7.53 11.24 -8.43
N PHE A 94 8.12 11.18 -7.23
CA PHE A 94 7.94 10.02 -6.35
C PHE A 94 6.46 9.81 -6.00
N ALA A 95 5.73 10.89 -5.69
CA ALA A 95 4.32 10.80 -5.37
C ALA A 95 3.48 10.29 -6.56
N GLU A 96 3.80 10.71 -7.79
CA GLU A 96 3.15 10.19 -9.01
C GLU A 96 3.35 8.68 -9.16
N PHE A 97 4.59 8.19 -8.99
CA PHE A 97 4.87 6.76 -9.02
C PHE A 97 4.19 6.00 -7.88
N ALA A 98 4.18 6.56 -6.66
CA ALA A 98 3.53 5.95 -5.52
C ALA A 98 2.00 5.81 -5.72
N VAL A 99 1.35 6.84 -6.26
CA VAL A 99 -0.08 6.79 -6.60
C VAL A 99 -0.33 5.71 -7.65
N GLY A 100 0.39 5.71 -8.77
CA GLY A 100 0.23 4.72 -9.83
C GLY A 100 0.50 3.29 -9.34
N TYR A 101 1.45 3.11 -8.43
CA TYR A 101 1.71 1.83 -7.78
C TYR A 101 0.51 1.36 -6.95
N LEU A 102 0.00 2.23 -6.08
CA LEU A 102 -1.13 1.89 -5.19
C LEU A 102 -2.43 1.63 -5.95
N GLU A 103 -2.64 2.30 -7.09
CA GLU A 103 -3.77 2.03 -7.99
C GLU A 103 -3.66 0.66 -8.66
N ARG A 104 -2.46 0.28 -9.12
CA ARG A 104 -2.21 -0.99 -9.81
C ARG A 104 -2.11 -2.17 -8.85
N TYR A 105 -1.54 -1.95 -7.66
CA TYR A 105 -1.32 -2.94 -6.62
C TYR A 105 -1.94 -2.50 -5.29
N PRO A 106 -3.29 -2.49 -5.18
CA PRO A 106 -3.97 -2.10 -3.95
C PRO A 106 -3.51 -2.96 -2.77
N SER A 107 -3.24 -2.32 -1.64
CA SER A 107 -2.85 -3.04 -0.41
C SER A 107 -3.96 -4.00 0.02
N ARG A 108 -3.60 -5.26 0.25
CA ARG A 108 -4.49 -6.32 0.74
C ARG A 108 -4.14 -6.78 2.15
N SER A 109 -3.08 -6.21 2.72
CA SER A 109 -2.65 -6.50 4.08
C SER A 109 -3.16 -5.45 5.06
N TYR A 110 -3.46 -5.89 6.27
CA TYR A 110 -3.74 -4.99 7.39
C TYR A 110 -2.45 -4.40 8.00
N THR A 111 -1.28 -4.94 7.63
CA THR A 111 0.03 -4.42 8.02
C THR A 111 0.67 -3.67 6.86
N LEU A 112 1.50 -2.68 7.15
CA LEU A 112 2.16 -1.84 6.15
C LEU A 112 3.60 -2.27 5.86
N ASN A 113 4.12 -3.25 6.58
CA ASN A 113 5.50 -3.73 6.45
C ASN A 113 5.85 -4.38 5.10
N LEU A 114 4.85 -4.74 4.30
CA LEU A 114 5.04 -5.28 2.95
C LEU A 114 4.49 -4.34 1.86
N LEU A 115 4.20 -3.08 2.23
CA LEU A 115 3.56 -2.15 1.30
C LEU A 115 4.46 -1.88 0.09
N GLY A 116 5.74 -1.66 0.30
CA GLY A 116 6.71 -1.34 -0.73
C GLY A 116 7.30 -2.54 -1.47
N ALA A 117 7.02 -3.77 -1.04
CA ALA A 117 7.65 -4.98 -1.60
C ALA A 117 7.49 -5.14 -3.13
N GLY A 118 6.41 -4.62 -3.70
CA GLY A 118 6.16 -4.64 -5.14
C GLY A 118 6.57 -3.36 -5.87
N PHE A 119 7.04 -2.34 -5.17
CA PHE A 119 7.30 -1.02 -5.75
C PHE A 119 8.45 -1.03 -6.77
N PRO A 120 9.62 -1.68 -6.52
CA PRO A 120 10.67 -1.79 -7.51
C PRO A 120 10.22 -2.49 -8.81
N ARG A 121 9.42 -3.53 -8.67
CA ARG A 121 8.84 -4.23 -9.82
C ARG A 121 7.90 -3.33 -10.62
N TYR A 122 7.07 -2.55 -9.97
CA TYR A 122 6.19 -1.59 -10.62
C TYR A 122 6.99 -0.54 -11.41
N LEU A 123 8.08 -0.02 -10.84
CA LEU A 123 8.97 0.92 -11.51
C LEU A 123 9.60 0.29 -12.76
N ASP A 124 10.06 -0.96 -12.67
CA ASP A 124 10.62 -1.70 -13.83
C ASP A 124 9.56 -1.93 -14.93
N GLU A 125 8.34 -2.31 -14.59
CA GLU A 125 7.25 -2.53 -15.53
C GLU A 125 6.78 -1.24 -16.24
N THR A 126 6.98 -0.08 -15.62
CA THR A 126 6.48 1.22 -16.13
C THR A 126 7.58 2.10 -16.71
N ARG A 127 8.86 1.72 -16.55
CA ARG A 127 9.98 2.51 -17.05
C ARG A 127 10.01 2.58 -18.58
N PRO A 128 10.50 3.70 -19.15
CA PRO A 128 10.79 3.80 -20.57
C PRO A 128 11.86 2.79 -21.01
N SER A 129 11.69 2.19 -22.19
CA SER A 129 12.72 1.32 -22.77
C SER A 129 13.97 2.12 -23.13
N ASN A 130 15.14 1.59 -22.80
CA ASN A 130 16.45 2.17 -23.10
C ASN A 130 16.76 3.51 -22.41
N ASP A 131 16.20 3.75 -21.21
CA ASP A 131 16.56 4.87 -20.36
C ASP A 131 17.44 4.38 -19.21
N SER A 132 18.75 4.70 -19.29
CA SER A 132 19.71 4.31 -18.26
C SER A 132 19.45 4.93 -16.89
N TRP A 133 18.81 6.11 -16.84
CA TRP A 133 18.39 6.72 -15.58
C TRP A 133 17.25 5.92 -14.95
N ALA A 134 16.29 5.47 -15.75
CA ALA A 134 15.21 4.63 -15.26
C ALA A 134 15.70 3.28 -14.71
N GLU A 135 16.78 2.71 -15.29
CA GLU A 135 17.44 1.52 -14.72
C GLU A 135 18.03 1.81 -13.34
N VAL A 136 18.74 2.93 -13.17
CA VAL A 136 19.30 3.34 -11.88
C VAL A 136 18.19 3.53 -10.83
N VAL A 137 17.02 4.10 -11.20
CA VAL A 137 15.87 4.26 -10.31
C VAL A 137 15.36 2.91 -9.80
N VAL A 138 15.26 1.91 -10.68
CA VAL A 138 14.83 0.55 -10.31
C VAL A 138 15.87 -0.13 -9.40
N ASP A 139 17.16 -0.01 -9.74
CA ASP A 139 18.24 -0.59 -8.93
C ASP A 139 18.29 0.04 -7.52
N LEU A 140 18.10 1.35 -7.44
CA LEU A 140 18.04 2.07 -6.18
C LEU A 140 16.87 1.61 -5.31
N ALA A 141 15.68 1.45 -5.91
CA ALA A 141 14.51 0.95 -5.20
C ALA A 141 14.72 -0.50 -4.70
N ASN A 142 15.36 -1.36 -5.51
CA ASN A 142 15.71 -2.73 -5.08
C ASN A 142 16.72 -2.72 -3.94
N LEU A 143 17.70 -1.83 -3.96
CA LEU A 143 18.70 -1.70 -2.89
C LEU A 143 18.05 -1.28 -1.57
N GLU A 144 17.18 -0.26 -1.59
CA GLU A 144 16.49 0.20 -0.38
C GLU A 144 15.57 -0.90 0.19
N LEU A 145 14.85 -1.61 -0.67
CA LEU A 145 14.01 -2.75 -0.25
C LEU A 145 14.87 -3.85 0.39
N ALA A 146 15.99 -4.22 -0.23
CA ALA A 146 16.89 -5.24 0.34
C ALA A 146 17.48 -4.82 1.69
N VAL A 147 17.80 -3.54 1.88
CA VAL A 147 18.26 -3.00 3.17
C VAL A 147 17.15 -3.11 4.21
N ALA A 148 15.92 -2.73 3.88
CA ALA A 148 14.77 -2.84 4.78
C ALA A 148 14.48 -4.30 5.17
N GLU A 149 14.51 -5.22 4.20
CA GLU A 149 14.31 -6.67 4.44
C GLU A 149 15.37 -7.25 5.36
N VAL A 150 16.62 -6.84 5.22
CA VAL A 150 17.73 -7.31 6.10
C VAL A 150 17.58 -6.71 7.50
N PHE A 151 17.15 -5.46 7.61
CA PHE A 151 17.01 -4.76 8.89
C PHE A 151 15.81 -5.27 9.71
N ASP A 152 14.66 -5.50 9.05
CA ASP A 152 13.41 -5.96 9.67
C ASP A 152 13.29 -7.49 9.71
N GLY A 153 14.21 -8.18 9.04
CA GLY A 153 14.22 -9.63 8.95
C GLY A 153 14.54 -10.32 10.28
N PRO A 154 14.30 -11.63 10.36
CA PRO A 154 14.70 -12.41 11.52
C PRO A 154 16.22 -12.30 11.69
N GLY A 155 16.67 -12.00 12.91
CA GLY A 155 18.08 -11.89 13.25
C GLY A 155 18.86 -13.18 12.92
N VAL A 156 20.17 -13.06 12.96
CA VAL A 156 21.09 -14.18 12.65
C VAL A 156 21.41 -15.04 13.87
N GLU A 157 20.76 -14.79 15.02
CA GLU A 157 21.08 -15.43 16.30
C GLU A 157 20.97 -16.96 16.25
N GLU A 158 20.09 -17.48 15.41
CA GLU A 158 19.90 -18.92 15.23
C GLU A 158 20.61 -19.48 13.99
N ARG A 159 21.28 -18.64 13.19
CA ARG A 159 22.02 -19.07 12.00
C ARG A 159 23.50 -19.23 12.32
N ARG A 160 24.11 -20.32 11.81
CA ARG A 160 25.54 -20.45 11.82
C ARG A 160 26.18 -19.27 11.11
N THR A 161 26.91 -18.42 11.82
CA THR A 161 27.73 -17.38 11.21
C THR A 161 28.90 -18.01 10.45
N LEU A 162 29.16 -17.51 9.25
CA LEU A 162 30.36 -17.89 8.49
C LEU A 162 31.58 -17.42 9.27
N ASP A 163 32.49 -18.32 9.55
CA ASP A 163 33.77 -17.98 10.14
C ASP A 163 34.80 -17.66 9.02
N PHE A 164 36.02 -17.26 9.46
CA PHE A 164 37.08 -16.92 8.51
C PHE A 164 37.54 -18.10 7.67
N ALA A 165 37.37 -19.34 8.16
CA ALA A 165 37.71 -20.57 7.44
C ALA A 165 36.67 -20.85 6.34
N ASP A 166 35.38 -20.61 6.61
CA ASP A 166 34.30 -20.73 5.64
C ASP A 166 34.51 -19.73 4.46
N LEU A 167 34.91 -18.47 4.76
CA LEU A 167 35.22 -17.46 3.75
C LEU A 167 36.44 -17.82 2.89
N SER A 168 37.46 -18.43 3.50
CA SER A 168 38.67 -18.88 2.81
C SER A 168 38.45 -20.10 1.91
N ALA A 169 37.33 -20.79 2.06
CA ALA A 169 36.95 -21.94 1.25
C ALA A 169 36.14 -21.54 0.00
N ILE A 170 35.72 -20.25 -0.13
CA ILE A 170 34.98 -19.77 -1.30
C ILE A 170 35.97 -19.57 -2.48
N PRO A 171 35.76 -20.22 -3.63
CA PRO A 171 36.61 -20.02 -4.79
C PRO A 171 36.58 -18.57 -5.27
N PRO A 172 37.69 -17.99 -5.74
CA PRO A 172 37.80 -16.58 -6.11
C PRO A 172 37.00 -16.16 -7.37
N GLU A 173 36.25 -17.05 -7.98
CA GLU A 173 35.53 -16.84 -9.24
C GLU A 173 33.98 -16.99 -9.12
N GLN A 174 33.38 -16.78 -7.95
CA GLN A 174 31.92 -16.76 -7.80
C GLN A 174 31.42 -15.45 -7.21
#